data_1b8380d1d36bc70ddc00a6d1bc5892c7
#
_entry.id   1b8380d1d36bc70ddc00a6d1bc5892c7
#
_cell.length_a   1.000
_cell.length_b   1.000
_cell.length_c   1.000
_cell.angle_alpha   90.00
_cell.angle_beta   90.00
_cell.angle_gamma   90.00
#
_symmetry.space_group_name_H-M   'P 1'
#
loop_
_entity.id
_entity.type
_entity.pdbx_description
1 polymer ?
#
loop_
_entity_poly.entity_id
_entity_poly.type
_entity_poly.pdbx_seq_one_letter_code
_entity_poly.pdbx_strand_id
1 'polypeptide(L)'
;VVPGYLAKVVDEQGNDLPRGRVGRLAVKGPTGCRYLDDARQANYVQDGWNFPGDAFMQDDDGYFVYQARTDDMIITAGYNVAGPEVEAALLLHPAVAECGVVGRPDEERGMVISAYVVLKPGQADDAAQIKTLQDHVKHTLAPYKYPREVRFVSALPRTETGKLQRFALRKMATDAR
;
A
#
# COMPACT_ATOMS: atom_id res chain seq x y z
N VAL A 1 4.67 -9.60 20.52
CA VAL A 1 6.08 -9.97 20.26
C VAL A 1 6.42 -11.17 21.12
N VAL A 2 7.10 -12.17 20.57
CA VAL A 2 7.48 -13.39 21.32
C VAL A 2 8.73 -13.14 22.17
N PRO A 3 8.95 -13.91 23.26
CA PRO A 3 10.14 -13.78 24.08
C PRO A 3 11.45 -13.91 23.26
N GLY A 4 12.42 -13.06 23.56
CA GLY A 4 13.71 -13.01 22.86
C GLY A 4 13.72 -12.17 21.58
N TYR A 5 12.58 -11.60 21.18
CA TYR A 5 12.49 -10.64 20.07
C TYR A 5 12.09 -9.25 20.56
N LEU A 6 12.51 -8.25 19.80
CA LEU A 6 12.05 -6.88 19.90
C LEU A 6 11.43 -6.50 18.56
N ALA A 7 10.37 -5.73 18.58
CA ALA A 7 9.75 -5.17 17.39
C ALA A 7 9.36 -3.72 17.64
N LYS A 8 9.46 -2.91 16.59
CA LYS A 8 9.03 -1.51 16.60
C LYS A 8 8.58 -1.08 15.21
N VAL A 9 7.80 -0.01 15.16
CA VAL A 9 7.41 0.66 13.93
C VAL A 9 8.22 1.95 13.81
N VAL A 10 8.87 2.15 12.66
CA VAL A 10 9.78 3.30 12.44
C VAL A 10 9.43 4.05 11.16
N ASP A 11 9.87 5.30 11.08
CA ASP A 11 9.84 6.11 9.86
C ASP A 11 10.92 5.67 8.86
N GLU A 12 11.06 6.40 7.74
CA GLU A 12 12.07 6.12 6.72
C GLU A 12 13.50 6.36 7.21
N GLN A 13 13.68 7.23 8.20
CA GLN A 13 14.96 7.55 8.83
C GLN A 13 15.34 6.57 9.95
N GLY A 14 14.43 5.65 10.33
CA GLY A 14 14.65 4.67 11.40
C GLY A 14 14.25 5.15 12.80
N ASN A 15 13.63 6.33 12.91
CA ASN A 15 13.12 6.84 14.20
C ASN A 15 11.84 6.13 14.59
N ASP A 16 11.65 5.89 15.88
CA ASP A 16 10.47 5.23 16.42
C ASP A 16 9.20 6.07 16.19
N LEU A 17 8.16 5.44 15.69
CA LEU A 17 6.86 6.08 15.50
C LEU A 17 5.95 5.81 16.71
N PRO A 18 5.10 6.79 17.07
CA PRO A 18 4.08 6.60 18.11
C PRO A 18 3.01 5.61 17.65
N ARG A 19 2.28 5.04 18.61
CA ARG A 19 1.12 4.16 18.35
C ARG A 19 0.10 4.85 17.43
N GLY A 20 -0.60 4.07 16.64
CA GLY A 20 -1.56 4.56 15.64
C GLY A 20 -0.92 5.11 14.35
N ARG A 21 0.41 5.16 14.26
CA ARG A 21 1.10 5.59 13.04
C ARG A 21 1.61 4.39 12.26
N VAL A 22 1.39 4.45 10.94
CA VAL A 22 1.87 3.42 10.00
C VAL A 22 3.31 3.72 9.60
N GLY A 23 4.18 2.72 9.68
CA GLY A 23 5.58 2.81 9.29
C GLY A 23 6.19 1.45 8.98
N ARG A 24 7.50 1.41 8.81
CA ARG A 24 8.25 0.19 8.53
C ARG A 24 8.36 -0.67 9.79
N LEU A 25 8.11 -1.97 9.67
CA LEU A 25 8.41 -2.91 10.75
C LEU A 25 9.93 -3.11 10.85
N ALA A 26 10.45 -2.95 12.04
CA ALA A 26 11.83 -3.32 12.41
C ALA A 26 11.79 -4.41 13.49
N VAL A 27 12.53 -5.50 13.28
CA VAL A 27 12.56 -6.65 14.19
C VAL A 27 14.01 -6.98 14.55
N LYS A 28 14.25 -7.24 15.83
CA LYS A 28 15.55 -7.70 16.34
C LYS A 28 15.35 -8.95 17.19
N GLY A 29 16.18 -9.98 16.95
CA GLY A 29 16.06 -11.25 17.67
C GLY A 29 17.15 -12.24 17.24
N PRO A 30 17.11 -13.47 17.77
CA PRO A 30 18.12 -14.50 17.52
C PRO A 30 18.14 -15.03 16.08
N THR A 31 17.08 -14.80 15.32
CA THR A 31 17.01 -15.16 13.89
C THR A 31 16.88 -13.92 13.02
N GLY A 32 17.44 -14.01 11.82
CA GLY A 32 17.33 -12.96 10.81
C GLY A 32 17.62 -13.56 9.43
N CYS A 33 17.27 -12.84 8.40
CA CYS A 33 17.62 -13.22 7.04
C CYS A 33 19.02 -12.76 6.69
N ARG A 34 19.81 -13.61 6.07
CA ARG A 34 21.10 -13.26 5.51
C ARG A 34 21.13 -13.64 4.03
N TYR A 35 21.19 -12.62 3.20
CA TYR A 35 21.41 -12.82 1.77
C TYR A 35 22.87 -13.20 1.51
N LEU A 36 23.07 -14.21 0.69
CA LEU A 36 24.42 -14.64 0.30
C LEU A 36 24.89 -13.76 -0.86
N ASP A 37 25.99 -13.01 -0.65
CA ASP A 37 26.62 -12.11 -1.65
C ASP A 37 25.64 -11.21 -2.41
N ASP A 38 24.66 -10.62 -1.70
CA ASP A 38 23.61 -9.80 -2.29
C ASP A 38 23.59 -8.42 -1.61
N ALA A 39 23.68 -7.36 -2.40
CA ALA A 39 23.65 -5.98 -1.94
C ALA A 39 22.37 -5.62 -1.16
N ARG A 40 21.26 -6.35 -1.36
CA ARG A 40 20.02 -6.18 -0.60
C ARG A 40 20.19 -6.39 0.90
N GLN A 41 21.25 -7.08 1.32
CA GLN A 41 21.56 -7.28 2.74
C GLN A 41 21.64 -5.95 3.50
N ALA A 42 22.23 -4.90 2.90
CA ALA A 42 22.35 -3.58 3.51
C ALA A 42 20.98 -2.89 3.72
N ASN A 43 19.99 -3.21 2.87
CA ASN A 43 18.64 -2.70 3.03
C ASN A 43 17.83 -3.51 4.05
N TYR A 44 18.16 -4.81 4.18
CA TYR A 44 17.44 -5.70 5.08
C TYR A 44 17.89 -5.58 6.54
N VAL A 45 19.18 -5.34 6.79
CA VAL A 45 19.74 -5.20 8.15
C VAL A 45 20.40 -3.84 8.30
N GLN A 46 19.88 -3.01 9.21
CA GLN A 46 20.40 -1.70 9.55
C GLN A 46 20.50 -1.60 11.08
N ASP A 47 21.66 -1.24 11.62
CA ASP A 47 21.91 -1.07 13.07
C ASP A 47 21.47 -2.26 13.94
N GLY A 48 21.58 -3.47 13.39
CA GLY A 48 21.17 -4.72 14.05
C GLY A 48 19.66 -4.98 14.07
N TRP A 49 18.87 -4.18 13.33
CA TRP A 49 17.45 -4.42 13.08
C TRP A 49 17.24 -5.01 11.70
N ASN A 50 16.34 -6.00 11.61
CA ASN A 50 15.89 -6.58 10.35
C ASN A 50 14.63 -5.83 9.87
N PHE A 51 14.63 -5.46 8.59
CA PHE A 51 13.51 -4.81 7.91
C PHE A 51 12.91 -5.77 6.88
N PRO A 52 11.85 -6.52 7.22
CA PRO A 52 11.29 -7.55 6.32
C PRO A 52 10.59 -6.98 5.09
N GLY A 53 10.49 -5.65 4.99
CA GLY A 53 9.84 -4.96 3.88
C GLY A 53 8.32 -4.87 4.02
N ASP A 54 7.84 -4.93 5.25
CA ASP A 54 6.42 -4.82 5.58
C ASP A 54 6.15 -3.54 6.39
N ALA A 55 5.01 -2.91 6.13
CA ALA A 55 4.50 -1.77 6.87
C ALA A 55 3.47 -2.24 7.91
N PHE A 56 3.62 -1.75 9.13
CA PHE A 56 2.78 -2.06 10.28
C PHE A 56 2.36 -0.78 11.01
N MET A 57 1.32 -0.90 11.80
CA MET A 57 0.91 0.06 12.81
C MET A 57 0.90 -0.68 14.15
N GLN A 58 1.35 -0.04 15.23
CA GLN A 58 1.13 -0.54 16.58
C GLN A 58 -0.13 0.11 17.12
N ASP A 59 -1.12 -0.70 17.53
CA ASP A 59 -2.35 -0.19 18.13
C ASP A 59 -2.18 0.22 19.60
N ASP A 60 -3.25 0.72 20.21
CA ASP A 60 -3.22 1.21 21.60
C ASP A 60 -3.00 0.08 22.63
N ASP A 61 -3.35 -1.16 22.28
CA ASP A 61 -3.10 -2.35 23.11
C ASP A 61 -1.69 -2.92 22.90
N GLY A 62 -0.92 -2.38 21.94
CA GLY A 62 0.45 -2.78 21.66
C GLY A 62 0.59 -3.92 20.64
N TYR A 63 -0.49 -4.31 19.97
CA TYR A 63 -0.42 -5.28 18.88
C TYR A 63 0.10 -4.65 17.60
N PHE A 64 0.81 -5.45 16.81
CA PHE A 64 1.31 -5.06 15.50
C PHE A 64 0.31 -5.47 14.42
N VAL A 65 -0.31 -4.48 13.78
CA VAL A 65 -1.32 -4.65 12.74
C VAL A 65 -0.67 -4.44 11.38
N TYR A 66 -0.63 -5.49 10.56
CA TYR A 66 -0.11 -5.44 9.20
C TYR A 66 -0.95 -4.49 8.34
N GLN A 67 -0.29 -3.66 7.55
CA GLN A 67 -0.93 -2.71 6.65
C GLN A 67 -0.70 -3.07 5.17
N ALA A 68 0.55 -3.18 4.77
CA ALA A 68 0.93 -3.48 3.39
C ALA A 68 2.41 -3.89 3.31
N ARG A 69 2.88 -4.23 2.13
CA ARG A 69 4.32 -4.21 1.81
C ARG A 69 4.80 -2.75 1.78
N THR A 70 6.04 -2.51 2.20
CA THR A 70 6.62 -1.16 2.20
C THR A 70 6.59 -0.54 0.81
N ASP A 71 6.88 -1.32 -0.23
CA ASP A 71 6.84 -0.88 -1.64
C ASP A 71 5.43 -0.66 -2.19
N ASP A 72 4.39 -1.12 -1.48
CA ASP A 72 2.99 -0.88 -1.83
C ASP A 72 2.38 0.29 -1.03
N MET A 73 3.15 0.92 -0.15
CA MET A 73 2.75 2.14 0.54
C MET A 73 2.78 3.33 -0.42
N ILE A 74 1.76 4.16 -0.35
CA ILE A 74 1.61 5.36 -1.16
C ILE A 74 1.81 6.56 -0.25
N ILE A 75 2.88 7.32 -0.48
CA ILE A 75 3.16 8.54 0.30
C ILE A 75 2.60 9.72 -0.47
N THR A 76 1.44 10.22 -0.06
CA THR A 76 0.74 11.32 -0.70
C THR A 76 0.61 12.51 0.24
N ALA A 77 1.16 13.66 -0.13
CA ALA A 77 1.13 14.89 0.67
C ALA A 77 1.55 14.65 2.14
N GLY A 78 2.57 13.81 2.39
CA GLY A 78 3.06 13.46 3.72
C GLY A 78 2.24 12.41 4.49
N TYR A 79 1.19 11.86 3.88
CA TYR A 79 0.40 10.78 4.47
C TYR A 79 0.80 9.43 3.90
N ASN A 80 0.96 8.44 4.77
CA ASN A 80 1.14 7.05 4.40
C ASN A 80 -0.23 6.39 4.18
N VAL A 81 -0.48 5.89 2.97
CA VAL A 81 -1.72 5.22 2.58
C VAL A 81 -1.39 3.82 2.09
N ALA A 82 -2.02 2.81 2.68
CA ALA A 82 -1.91 1.43 2.22
C ALA A 82 -2.82 1.22 1.00
N GLY A 83 -2.26 0.83 -0.15
CA GLY A 83 -3.04 0.50 -1.34
C GLY A 83 -4.16 -0.51 -1.06
N PRO A 84 -3.90 -1.63 -0.34
CA PRO A 84 -4.93 -2.60 0.03
C PRO A 84 -6.11 -2.05 0.84
N GLU A 85 -5.91 -1.03 1.66
CA GLU A 85 -7.01 -0.38 2.42
C GLU A 85 -7.99 0.33 1.46
N VAL A 86 -7.45 1.02 0.46
CA VAL A 86 -8.27 1.68 -0.57
C VAL A 86 -8.96 0.66 -1.47
N GLU A 87 -8.26 -0.44 -1.81
CA GLU A 87 -8.84 -1.58 -2.54
C GLU A 87 -10.04 -2.17 -1.79
N ALA A 88 -9.89 -2.42 -0.49
CA ALA A 88 -10.96 -2.95 0.35
C ALA A 88 -12.20 -2.02 0.34
N ALA A 89 -12.00 -0.71 0.43
CA ALA A 89 -13.10 0.26 0.35
C ALA A 89 -13.77 0.25 -1.03
N LEU A 90 -13.00 0.23 -2.13
CA LEU A 90 -13.55 0.18 -3.49
C LEU A 90 -14.34 -1.11 -3.75
N LEU A 91 -13.88 -2.26 -3.22
CA LEU A 91 -14.57 -3.54 -3.37
C LEU A 91 -15.94 -3.61 -2.66
N LEU A 92 -16.20 -2.74 -1.69
CA LEU A 92 -17.53 -2.61 -1.07
C LEU A 92 -18.53 -1.95 -2.01
N HIS A 93 -18.08 -1.23 -3.05
CA HIS A 93 -18.98 -0.59 -4.01
C HIS A 93 -19.61 -1.62 -4.96
N PRO A 94 -20.97 -1.60 -5.15
CA PRO A 94 -21.68 -2.65 -5.92
C PRO A 94 -21.23 -2.76 -7.39
N ALA A 95 -20.72 -1.69 -7.99
CA ALA A 95 -20.26 -1.69 -9.38
C ALA A 95 -18.88 -2.30 -9.58
N VAL A 96 -18.08 -2.49 -8.53
CA VAL A 96 -16.70 -2.98 -8.62
C VAL A 96 -16.65 -4.50 -8.58
N ALA A 97 -15.98 -5.10 -9.56
CA ALA A 97 -15.67 -6.53 -9.58
C ALA A 97 -14.28 -6.80 -8.98
N GLU A 98 -13.29 -6.04 -9.45
CA GLU A 98 -11.90 -6.14 -8.98
C GLU A 98 -11.27 -4.74 -8.99
N CYS A 99 -10.26 -4.53 -8.18
CA CYS A 99 -9.45 -3.32 -8.26
C CYS A 99 -8.00 -3.56 -7.81
N GLY A 100 -7.12 -2.68 -8.26
CA GLY A 100 -5.74 -2.61 -7.81
C GLY A 100 -5.35 -1.14 -7.64
N VAL A 101 -4.71 -0.81 -6.52
CA VAL A 101 -4.37 0.56 -6.16
C VAL A 101 -2.86 0.70 -6.00
N VAL A 102 -2.31 1.71 -6.64
CA VAL A 102 -0.87 2.03 -6.62
C VAL A 102 -0.66 3.54 -6.51
N GLY A 103 0.54 3.94 -6.09
CA GLY A 103 0.99 5.32 -6.19
C GLY A 103 1.49 5.64 -7.60
N ARG A 104 1.09 6.81 -8.13
CA ARG A 104 1.70 7.43 -9.31
C ARG A 104 2.49 8.66 -8.87
N PRO A 105 3.73 8.83 -9.34
CA PRO A 105 4.51 10.05 -9.06
C PRO A 105 3.76 11.32 -9.43
N ASP A 106 3.84 12.35 -8.57
CA ASP A 106 3.17 13.63 -8.72
C ASP A 106 4.07 14.74 -8.15
N GLU A 107 4.22 15.86 -8.88
CA GLU A 107 5.16 16.91 -8.54
C GLU A 107 4.79 17.66 -7.25
N GLU A 108 3.50 17.84 -6.97
CA GLU A 108 3.04 18.57 -5.79
C GLU A 108 2.90 17.69 -4.55
N ARG A 109 2.52 16.42 -4.74
CA ARG A 109 2.12 15.52 -3.65
C ARG A 109 3.11 14.40 -3.37
N GLY A 110 4.20 14.33 -4.13
CA GLY A 110 5.10 13.19 -4.16
C GLY A 110 4.45 12.01 -4.90
N MET A 111 3.28 11.55 -4.42
CA MET A 111 2.45 10.58 -5.13
C MET A 111 0.98 10.96 -5.08
N VAL A 112 0.22 10.53 -6.09
CA VAL A 112 -1.24 10.47 -6.07
C VAL A 112 -1.71 9.01 -6.07
N ILE A 113 -2.84 8.76 -5.42
CA ILE A 113 -3.45 7.43 -5.38
C ILE A 113 -4.15 7.21 -6.72
N SER A 114 -3.73 6.16 -7.44
CA SER A 114 -4.28 5.74 -8.73
C SER A 114 -4.92 4.35 -8.59
N ALA A 115 -6.19 4.24 -8.91
CA ALA A 115 -6.97 3.01 -8.85
C ALA A 115 -7.25 2.47 -10.27
N TYR A 116 -6.96 1.20 -10.50
CA TYR A 116 -7.35 0.44 -11.67
C TYR A 116 -8.53 -0.43 -11.29
N VAL A 117 -9.65 -0.26 -11.96
CA VAL A 117 -10.94 -0.87 -11.58
C VAL A 117 -11.50 -1.69 -12.72
N VAL A 118 -11.84 -2.93 -12.45
CA VAL A 118 -12.66 -3.78 -13.30
C VAL A 118 -14.10 -3.63 -12.81
N LEU A 119 -14.97 -3.13 -13.67
CA LEU A 119 -16.39 -3.00 -13.37
C LEU A 119 -17.14 -4.32 -13.59
N LYS A 120 -18.22 -4.50 -12.85
CA LYS A 120 -19.18 -5.59 -13.13
C LYS A 120 -19.90 -5.36 -14.47
N PRO A 121 -20.37 -6.42 -15.13
CA PRO A 121 -21.13 -6.28 -16.37
C PRO A 121 -22.31 -5.32 -16.24
N GLY A 122 -22.51 -4.49 -17.27
CA GLY A 122 -23.62 -3.52 -17.34
C GLY A 122 -23.39 -2.20 -16.61
N GLN A 123 -22.21 -1.99 -16.04
CA GLN A 123 -21.83 -0.70 -15.44
C GLN A 123 -21.19 0.20 -16.49
N ALA A 124 -21.47 1.50 -16.42
CA ALA A 124 -20.86 2.49 -17.31
C ALA A 124 -19.42 2.82 -16.84
N ASP A 125 -18.50 2.98 -17.79
CA ASP A 125 -17.09 3.33 -17.57
C ASP A 125 -16.85 4.83 -17.87
N ASP A 126 -17.68 5.68 -17.30
CA ASP A 126 -17.71 7.12 -17.56
C ASP A 126 -17.21 7.98 -16.34
N ALA A 127 -17.17 9.30 -16.56
CA ALA A 127 -16.75 10.25 -15.54
C ALA A 127 -17.71 10.28 -14.32
N ALA A 128 -18.99 9.97 -14.50
CA ALA A 128 -19.94 9.92 -13.41
C ALA A 128 -19.65 8.74 -12.48
N GLN A 129 -19.31 7.59 -13.07
CA GLN A 129 -18.89 6.41 -12.31
C GLN A 129 -17.58 6.64 -11.56
N ILE A 130 -16.59 7.33 -12.17
CA ILE A 130 -15.36 7.73 -11.48
C ILE A 130 -15.69 8.55 -10.23
N LYS A 131 -16.52 9.58 -10.38
CA LYS A 131 -16.92 10.44 -9.27
C LYS A 131 -17.64 9.64 -8.17
N THR A 132 -18.52 8.74 -8.53
CA THR A 132 -19.26 7.88 -7.59
C THR A 132 -18.29 7.02 -6.76
N LEU A 133 -17.29 6.39 -7.38
CA LEU A 133 -16.28 5.60 -6.69
C LEU A 133 -15.41 6.46 -5.78
N GLN A 134 -15.00 7.64 -6.23
CA GLN A 134 -14.21 8.58 -5.40
C GLN A 134 -15.00 9.03 -4.17
N ASP A 135 -16.27 9.38 -4.34
CA ASP A 135 -17.14 9.82 -3.25
C ASP A 135 -17.42 8.66 -2.28
N HIS A 136 -17.61 7.45 -2.79
CA HIS A 136 -17.73 6.24 -1.95
C HIS A 136 -16.51 6.05 -1.04
N VAL A 137 -15.31 6.14 -1.58
CA VAL A 137 -14.07 6.00 -0.78
C VAL A 137 -13.95 7.13 0.25
N LYS A 138 -14.29 8.37 -0.09
CA LYS A 138 -14.29 9.51 0.85
C LYS A 138 -15.25 9.33 2.03
N HIS A 139 -16.37 8.63 1.82
CA HIS A 139 -17.31 8.33 2.89
C HIS A 139 -16.90 7.12 3.73
N THR A 140 -16.13 6.20 3.15
CA THR A 140 -15.71 4.96 3.81
C THR A 140 -14.39 5.13 4.58
N LEU A 141 -13.46 5.93 4.05
CA LEU A 141 -12.13 6.19 4.61
C LEU A 141 -11.91 7.68 4.87
N ALA A 142 -10.77 7.99 5.52
CA ALA A 142 -10.34 9.38 5.67
C ALA A 142 -10.22 10.07 4.29
N PRO A 143 -10.67 11.33 4.13
CA PRO A 143 -10.78 12.00 2.83
C PRO A 143 -9.48 12.05 2.01
N TYR A 144 -8.31 12.09 2.65
CA TYR A 144 -7.03 12.10 1.93
C TYR A 144 -6.69 10.76 1.26
N LYS A 145 -7.40 9.65 1.58
CA LYS A 145 -7.18 8.31 1.05
C LYS A 145 -7.92 8.01 -0.25
N TYR A 146 -8.79 8.92 -0.75
CA TYR A 146 -9.51 8.63 -1.98
C TYR A 146 -8.59 8.61 -3.20
N PRO A 147 -8.83 7.74 -4.20
CA PRO A 147 -8.05 7.72 -5.43
C PRO A 147 -8.36 8.98 -6.25
N ARG A 148 -7.31 9.77 -6.54
CA ARG A 148 -7.45 10.95 -7.40
C ARG A 148 -7.58 10.58 -8.87
N GLU A 149 -7.06 9.42 -9.22
CA GLU A 149 -7.20 8.83 -10.53
C GLU A 149 -7.90 7.49 -10.43
N VAL A 150 -8.90 7.29 -11.27
CA VAL A 150 -9.58 6.01 -11.45
C VAL A 150 -9.56 5.69 -12.93
N ARG A 151 -9.08 4.51 -13.27
CA ARG A 151 -9.00 4.01 -14.64
C ARG A 151 -9.74 2.68 -14.73
N PHE A 152 -10.68 2.60 -15.65
CA PHE A 152 -11.36 1.36 -15.93
C PHE A 152 -10.51 0.49 -16.85
N VAL A 153 -10.42 -0.79 -16.52
CA VAL A 153 -9.66 -1.79 -17.27
C VAL A 153 -10.49 -3.06 -17.40
N SER A 154 -10.26 -3.80 -18.48
CA SER A 154 -10.96 -5.08 -18.72
C SER A 154 -10.46 -6.20 -17.79
N ALA A 155 -9.19 -6.15 -17.38
CA ALA A 155 -8.58 -7.11 -16.46
C ALA A 155 -7.38 -6.48 -15.76
N LEU A 156 -7.06 -6.97 -14.56
CA LEU A 156 -5.85 -6.61 -13.82
C LEU A 156 -4.69 -7.55 -14.18
N PRO A 157 -3.44 -7.04 -14.21
CA PRO A 157 -2.28 -7.90 -14.44
C PRO A 157 -2.08 -8.84 -13.23
N ARG A 158 -1.99 -10.14 -13.52
CA ARG A 158 -1.82 -11.19 -12.53
C ARG A 158 -0.66 -12.12 -12.89
N THR A 159 -0.07 -12.73 -11.87
CA THR A 159 0.85 -13.86 -12.05
C THR A 159 0.09 -15.11 -12.48
N GLU A 160 0.79 -16.14 -12.95
CA GLU A 160 0.20 -17.46 -13.25
C GLU A 160 -0.54 -18.05 -12.03
N THR A 161 -0.12 -17.71 -10.81
CA THR A 161 -0.77 -18.13 -9.56
C THR A 161 -1.91 -17.21 -9.12
N GLY A 162 -2.33 -16.25 -9.96
CA GLY A 162 -3.46 -15.35 -9.72
C GLY A 162 -3.17 -14.14 -8.83
N LYS A 163 -1.93 -13.92 -8.38
CA LYS A 163 -1.57 -12.77 -7.54
C LYS A 163 -1.50 -11.49 -8.36
N LEU A 164 -2.05 -10.39 -7.84
CA LEU A 164 -1.97 -9.06 -8.45
C LEU A 164 -0.51 -8.61 -8.61
N GLN A 165 -0.14 -8.20 -9.82
CA GLN A 165 1.19 -7.67 -10.15
C GLN A 165 1.20 -6.15 -10.00
N ARG A 166 1.36 -5.65 -8.77
CA ARG A 166 1.39 -4.19 -8.50
C ARG A 166 2.50 -3.45 -9.23
N PHE A 167 3.64 -4.11 -9.48
CA PHE A 167 4.71 -3.50 -10.27
C PHE A 167 4.26 -3.16 -11.70
N ALA A 168 3.43 -4.02 -12.32
CA ALA A 168 2.88 -3.76 -13.66
C ALA A 168 1.88 -2.60 -13.62
N LEU A 169 1.03 -2.51 -12.57
CA LEU A 169 0.15 -1.36 -12.39
C LEU A 169 0.93 -0.05 -12.18
N ARG A 170 2.01 -0.07 -11.39
CA ARG A 170 2.88 1.11 -11.21
C ARG A 170 3.50 1.56 -12.55
N LYS A 171 3.95 0.61 -13.37
CA LYS A 171 4.44 0.91 -14.72
C LYS A 171 3.35 1.55 -15.59
N MET A 172 2.16 0.96 -15.64
CA MET A 172 1.00 1.53 -16.37
C MET A 172 0.64 2.93 -15.88
N ALA A 173 0.77 3.19 -14.56
CA ALA A 173 0.49 4.50 -13.98
C ALA A 173 1.52 5.57 -14.40
N THR A 174 2.76 5.16 -14.62
CA THR A 174 3.86 6.07 -15.04
C THR A 174 3.85 6.30 -16.56
N ASP A 175 3.57 5.27 -17.36
CA ASP A 175 3.62 5.32 -18.84
C ASP A 175 2.44 6.11 -19.45
N ALA A 176 1.39 6.35 -18.71
CA ALA A 176 0.17 7.03 -19.17
C ALA A 176 0.23 8.56 -18.97
N ARG A 177 1.34 9.18 -19.36
CA ARG A 177 1.48 10.65 -19.48
C ARG A 177 0.95 11.17 -20.79
#